data_5dfbbe0cd88f5bcc84662182b97447fe
#
_entry.id   5dfbbe0cd88f5bcc84662182b97447fe
#
_cell.length_a   1.000
_cell.length_b   1.000
_cell.length_c   1.000
_cell.angle_alpha   90.00
_cell.angle_beta   90.00
_cell.angle_gamma   90.00
#
_symmetry.space_group_name_H-M   'P 1'
#
loop_
_entity.id
_entity.type
_entity.pdbx_description
1 polymer ?
#
loop_
_entity_poly.entity_id
_entity_poly.type
_entity_poly.pdbx_seq_one_letter_code
_entity_poly.pdbx_strand_id
1 'polypeptide(L)'
;MNEFLDPPFPADTDTSARAASLRSRDAVQRGDKKAWLSLFCDDGLVQDPVGVSPFDPTGDGHRGKEAISAFWDSAIGPNSIRMDIRSSHAGANEVANVLRMTTTIDGGTKVSCDLVAIYKVRQDGLIESLRAFWEFDALEFS
;
A
#
# COMPACT_ATOMS: atom_id res chain seq x y z
N MET A 1 -13.72 6.38 -21.64
CA MET A 1 -12.47 5.60 -21.55
C MET A 1 -12.02 5.56 -20.10
N ASN A 2 -11.75 4.39 -19.59
CA ASN A 2 -11.26 4.26 -18.21
C ASN A 2 -9.74 4.40 -18.19
N GLU A 3 -9.23 5.37 -17.44
CA GLU A 3 -7.79 5.61 -17.33
C GLU A 3 -7.11 4.70 -16.31
N PHE A 4 -7.89 3.87 -15.60
CA PHE A 4 -7.37 2.95 -14.59
C PHE A 4 -7.46 1.51 -15.07
N LEU A 5 -6.51 0.69 -14.59
CA LEU A 5 -6.51 -0.74 -14.84
C LEU A 5 -7.56 -1.42 -13.95
N ASP A 6 -8.11 -2.52 -14.45
CA ASP A 6 -9.03 -3.37 -13.68
C ASP A 6 -8.47 -4.80 -13.66
N PRO A 7 -7.36 -5.03 -12.93
CA PRO A 7 -6.72 -6.34 -12.92
C PRO A 7 -7.56 -7.36 -12.16
N PRO A 8 -7.57 -8.63 -12.62
CA PRO A 8 -8.25 -9.69 -11.89
C PRO A 8 -7.55 -9.97 -10.56
N PHE A 9 -8.31 -10.46 -9.57
CA PHE A 9 -7.72 -10.92 -8.33
C PHE A 9 -6.80 -12.11 -8.61
N PRO A 10 -5.57 -12.15 -8.03
CA PRO A 10 -4.60 -13.19 -8.36
C PRO A 10 -5.02 -14.57 -7.87
N ALA A 11 -4.56 -15.61 -8.59
CA ALA A 11 -4.71 -16.99 -8.16
C ALA A 11 -3.92 -17.23 -6.85
N ASP A 12 -4.38 -18.16 -6.03
CA ASP A 12 -3.72 -18.47 -4.74
C ASP A 12 -2.26 -18.91 -4.94
N THR A 13 -1.94 -19.53 -6.06
CA THR A 13 -0.60 -20.02 -6.39
C THR A 13 0.34 -18.94 -6.91
N ASP A 14 -0.17 -17.75 -7.22
CA ASP A 14 0.64 -16.64 -7.73
C ASP A 14 1.41 -15.97 -6.61
N THR A 15 2.72 -16.16 -6.56
CA THR A 15 3.61 -15.61 -5.54
C THR A 15 4.40 -14.39 -6.03
N SER A 16 4.00 -13.81 -7.16
CA SER A 16 4.67 -12.62 -7.71
C SER A 16 4.46 -11.37 -6.85
N ALA A 17 5.35 -10.40 -7.03
CA ALA A 17 5.20 -9.11 -6.37
C ALA A 17 3.91 -8.40 -6.79
N ARG A 18 3.53 -8.51 -8.07
CA ARG A 18 2.28 -7.94 -8.56
C ARG A 18 1.08 -8.56 -7.83
N ALA A 19 1.07 -9.88 -7.66
CA ALA A 19 0.00 -10.56 -6.93
C ALA A 19 -0.07 -10.07 -5.49
N ALA A 20 1.07 -9.93 -4.81
CA ALA A 20 1.12 -9.41 -3.46
C ALA A 20 0.55 -7.99 -3.37
N SER A 21 0.87 -7.14 -4.35
CA SER A 21 0.36 -5.77 -4.38
C SER A 21 -1.16 -5.73 -4.56
N LEU A 22 -1.72 -6.63 -5.36
CA LEU A 22 -3.17 -6.71 -5.56
C LEU A 22 -3.89 -7.25 -4.33
N ARG A 23 -3.30 -8.20 -3.62
CA ARG A 23 -3.83 -8.69 -2.34
C ARG A 23 -3.81 -7.60 -1.27
N SER A 24 -2.73 -6.82 -1.23
CA SER A 24 -2.60 -5.68 -0.31
C SER A 24 -3.67 -4.63 -0.58
N ARG A 25 -3.84 -4.24 -1.84
CA ARG A 25 -4.89 -3.30 -2.25
C ARG A 25 -6.28 -3.78 -1.83
N ASP A 26 -6.59 -5.04 -2.08
CA ASP A 26 -7.87 -5.64 -1.74
C ASP A 26 -8.12 -5.59 -0.23
N ALA A 27 -7.14 -5.99 0.58
CA ALA A 27 -7.27 -5.97 2.04
C ALA A 27 -7.46 -4.55 2.58
N VAL A 28 -6.72 -3.59 2.05
CA VAL A 28 -6.85 -2.18 2.44
C VAL A 28 -8.24 -1.65 2.08
N GLN A 29 -8.73 -1.91 0.88
CA GLN A 29 -10.04 -1.42 0.44
C GLN A 29 -11.18 -2.06 1.21
N ARG A 30 -11.02 -3.30 1.67
CA ARG A 30 -12.01 -3.98 2.51
C ARG A 30 -11.89 -3.62 3.98
N GLY A 31 -10.81 -2.95 4.39
CA GLY A 31 -10.56 -2.67 5.79
C GLY A 31 -10.22 -3.93 6.60
N ASP A 32 -9.59 -4.91 5.97
CA ASP A 32 -9.26 -6.20 6.59
C ASP A 32 -7.82 -6.21 7.09
N LYS A 33 -7.62 -5.71 8.31
CA LYS A 33 -6.29 -5.60 8.93
C LYS A 33 -5.59 -6.95 9.03
N LYS A 34 -6.30 -7.99 9.47
CA LYS A 34 -5.72 -9.31 9.67
C LYS A 34 -5.19 -9.88 8.35
N ALA A 35 -5.98 -9.77 7.29
CA ALA A 35 -5.58 -10.21 5.96
C ALA A 35 -4.34 -9.44 5.49
N TRP A 36 -4.34 -8.11 5.68
CA TRP A 36 -3.21 -7.27 5.26
C TRP A 36 -1.92 -7.65 5.98
N LEU A 37 -1.96 -7.78 7.32
CA LEU A 37 -0.79 -8.13 8.10
C LEU A 37 -0.22 -9.50 7.69
N SER A 38 -1.09 -10.45 7.33
CA SER A 38 -0.66 -11.79 6.93
C SER A 38 0.14 -11.82 5.63
N LEU A 39 0.08 -10.74 4.84
CA LEU A 39 0.81 -10.66 3.58
C LEU A 39 2.30 -10.36 3.74
N PHE A 40 2.71 -9.88 4.92
CA PHE A 40 4.08 -9.44 5.19
C PHE A 40 4.88 -10.54 5.87
N CYS A 41 6.18 -10.59 5.59
CA CYS A 41 7.09 -11.43 6.39
C CYS A 41 7.29 -10.81 7.77
N ASP A 42 7.85 -11.60 8.71
CA ASP A 42 7.94 -11.17 10.12
C ASP A 42 8.77 -9.90 10.32
N ASP A 43 9.78 -9.69 9.49
CA ASP A 43 10.64 -8.50 9.53
C ASP A 43 10.36 -7.53 8.38
N GLY A 44 9.14 -7.57 7.85
CA GLY A 44 8.72 -6.68 6.76
C GLY A 44 8.86 -5.20 7.09
N LEU A 45 8.99 -4.39 6.05
CA LEU A 45 9.16 -2.95 6.16
C LEU A 45 8.04 -2.24 5.40
N VAL A 46 7.42 -1.24 6.03
CA VAL A 46 6.49 -0.32 5.38
C VAL A 46 7.03 1.09 5.48
N GLN A 47 7.16 1.76 4.35
CA GLN A 47 7.48 3.19 4.26
C GLN A 47 6.40 3.85 3.40
N ASP A 48 5.52 4.61 4.02
CA ASP A 48 4.35 5.17 3.36
C ASP A 48 3.95 6.51 4.00
N PRO A 49 4.50 7.62 3.53
CA PRO A 49 5.49 7.74 2.45
C PRO A 49 6.92 7.42 2.89
N VAL A 50 7.79 7.22 1.91
CA VAL A 50 9.23 7.10 2.16
C VAL A 50 9.73 8.42 2.75
N GLY A 51 10.54 8.32 3.82
CA GLY A 51 11.13 9.48 4.48
C GLY A 51 10.36 9.93 5.72
N VAL A 52 10.79 11.06 6.27
CA VAL A 52 10.17 11.63 7.47
C VAL A 52 8.76 12.13 7.16
N SER A 53 7.82 11.79 8.04
CA SER A 53 6.43 12.22 7.93
C SER A 53 5.76 12.22 9.29
N PRO A 54 4.52 12.75 9.42
CA PRO A 54 3.76 12.62 10.66
C PRO A 54 3.51 11.19 11.11
N PHE A 55 3.51 10.22 10.16
CA PHE A 55 3.36 8.80 10.47
C PHE A 55 4.69 8.12 10.82
N ASP A 56 5.81 8.78 10.52
CA ASP A 56 7.14 8.21 10.67
C ASP A 56 8.14 9.34 10.96
N PRO A 57 8.20 9.82 12.20
CA PRO A 57 9.02 11.01 12.54
C PRO A 57 10.52 10.84 12.30
N THR A 58 11.03 9.61 12.37
CA THR A 58 12.46 9.34 12.11
C THR A 58 12.77 9.09 10.63
N GLY A 59 11.76 8.70 9.84
CA GLY A 59 11.95 8.33 8.45
C GLY A 59 12.52 6.93 8.25
N ASP A 60 12.68 6.15 9.33
CA ASP A 60 13.27 4.81 9.24
C ASP A 60 12.30 3.74 8.73
N GLY A 61 11.02 4.05 8.68
CA GLY A 61 9.98 3.12 8.29
C GLY A 61 9.43 2.33 9.47
N HIS A 62 8.44 1.49 9.17
CA HIS A 62 7.76 0.63 10.14
C HIS A 62 8.23 -0.80 9.90
N ARG A 63 9.09 -1.29 10.74
CA ARG A 63 9.68 -2.63 10.57
C ARG A 63 9.11 -3.61 11.58
N GLY A 64 8.68 -4.76 11.05
CA GLY A 64 8.12 -5.86 11.82
C GLY A 64 6.63 -5.77 12.00
N LYS A 65 6.02 -6.90 12.36
CA LYS A 65 4.55 -7.03 12.45
C LYS A 65 3.92 -6.03 13.41
N GLU A 66 4.56 -5.78 14.55
CA GLU A 66 4.03 -4.86 15.55
C GLU A 66 4.02 -3.43 15.04
N ALA A 67 5.11 -2.97 14.43
CA ALA A 67 5.20 -1.62 13.86
C ALA A 67 4.25 -1.45 12.68
N ILE A 68 4.13 -2.47 11.82
CA ILE A 68 3.21 -2.43 10.68
C ILE A 68 1.75 -2.41 11.17
N SER A 69 1.45 -3.15 12.23
CA SER A 69 0.12 -3.13 12.86
C SER A 69 -0.23 -1.74 13.38
N ALA A 70 0.72 -1.08 14.05
CA ALA A 70 0.53 0.28 14.56
C ALA A 70 0.33 1.28 13.42
N PHE A 71 1.07 1.12 12.31
CA PHE A 71 0.88 1.94 11.12
C PHE A 71 -0.55 1.81 10.57
N TRP A 72 -1.07 0.59 10.47
CA TRP A 72 -2.45 0.37 10.04
C TRP A 72 -3.43 1.14 10.94
N ASP A 73 -3.25 1.05 12.25
CA ASP A 73 -4.17 1.66 13.20
C ASP A 73 -4.19 3.19 13.10
N SER A 74 -3.07 3.81 12.73
CA SER A 74 -2.98 5.26 12.62
C SER A 74 -3.34 5.79 11.24
N ALA A 75 -2.98 5.09 10.18
CA ALA A 75 -3.04 5.63 8.81
C ALA A 75 -4.13 5.00 7.94
N ILE A 76 -4.49 3.74 8.18
CA ILE A 76 -5.40 3.01 7.30
C ILE A 76 -6.75 2.75 7.96
N GLY A 77 -6.73 2.15 9.15
CA GLY A 77 -7.93 1.64 9.83
C GLY A 77 -9.01 2.68 10.08
N PRO A 78 -8.67 3.92 10.49
CA PRO A 78 -9.69 4.94 10.76
C PRO A 78 -10.39 5.47 9.51
N ASN A 79 -9.90 5.15 8.32
CA ASN A 79 -10.32 5.76 7.07
C ASN A 79 -10.89 4.73 6.09
N SER A 80 -11.51 5.23 5.04
CA SER A 80 -11.91 4.43 3.89
C SER A 80 -10.98 4.78 2.74
N ILE A 81 -10.29 3.77 2.19
CA ILE A 81 -9.26 3.98 1.18
C ILE A 81 -9.63 3.28 -0.12
N ARG A 82 -9.45 4.01 -1.23
CA ARG A 82 -9.59 3.48 -2.57
C ARG A 82 -8.27 3.68 -3.33
N MET A 83 -7.83 2.65 -4.02
CA MET A 83 -6.60 2.69 -4.83
C MET A 83 -6.93 2.33 -6.28
N ASP A 84 -6.77 3.29 -7.18
CA ASP A 84 -7.00 3.11 -8.62
C ASP A 84 -5.66 3.06 -9.33
N ILE A 85 -5.34 1.92 -9.95
CA ILE A 85 -4.03 1.68 -10.56
C ILE A 85 -4.02 2.24 -11.98
N ARG A 86 -3.05 3.12 -12.28
CA ARG A 86 -2.87 3.66 -13.64
C ARG A 86 -1.98 2.77 -14.48
N SER A 87 -0.89 2.25 -13.91
CA SER A 87 0.02 1.34 -14.57
C SER A 87 0.76 0.48 -13.57
N SER A 88 1.27 -0.65 -14.02
CA SER A 88 1.96 -1.61 -13.16
C SER A 88 3.16 -2.17 -13.91
N HIS A 89 4.34 -2.12 -13.28
CA HIS A 89 5.60 -2.48 -13.91
C HIS A 89 6.36 -3.43 -13.00
N ALA A 90 6.53 -4.67 -13.44
CA ALA A 90 7.19 -5.70 -12.64
C ALA A 90 8.60 -5.97 -13.17
N GLY A 91 9.51 -6.29 -12.25
CA GLY A 91 10.87 -6.72 -12.56
C GLY A 91 11.40 -7.56 -11.42
N ALA A 92 11.97 -8.74 -11.72
CA ALA A 92 12.44 -9.69 -10.72
C ALA A 92 11.36 -9.94 -9.64
N ASN A 93 11.70 -9.77 -8.38
CA ASN A 93 10.79 -9.96 -7.26
C ASN A 93 10.14 -8.65 -6.77
N GLU A 94 10.04 -7.65 -7.65
CA GLU A 94 9.48 -6.35 -7.33
C GLU A 94 8.42 -5.93 -8.34
N VAL A 95 7.54 -5.04 -7.92
CA VAL A 95 6.57 -4.38 -8.79
C VAL A 95 6.45 -2.92 -8.38
N ALA A 96 6.41 -2.04 -9.38
CA ALA A 96 6.15 -0.62 -9.17
C ALA A 96 4.77 -0.32 -9.77
N ASN A 97 3.84 0.09 -8.94
CA ASN A 97 2.50 0.48 -9.35
C ASN A 97 2.37 2.00 -9.28
N VAL A 98 1.93 2.61 -10.38
CA VAL A 98 1.53 4.00 -10.40
C VAL A 98 0.03 4.03 -10.15
N LEU A 99 -0.39 4.75 -9.12
CA LEU A 99 -1.80 4.72 -8.71
C LEU A 99 -2.26 6.06 -8.15
N ARG A 100 -3.59 6.22 -8.11
CA ARG A 100 -4.22 7.31 -7.39
C ARG A 100 -4.89 6.74 -6.14
N MET A 101 -4.50 7.28 -5.00
CA MET A 101 -5.12 6.92 -3.73
C MET A 101 -6.12 7.99 -3.32
N THR A 102 -7.31 7.56 -2.93
CA THR A 102 -8.33 8.45 -2.37
C THR A 102 -8.70 7.94 -0.99
N THR A 103 -8.46 8.78 0.01
CA THR A 103 -8.77 8.47 1.42
C THR A 103 -9.95 9.32 1.84
N THR A 104 -11.01 8.68 2.30
CA THR A 104 -12.16 9.38 2.88
C THR A 104 -12.00 9.40 4.39
N ILE A 105 -11.88 10.60 4.94
CA ILE A 105 -11.72 10.82 6.38
C ILE A 105 -13.03 11.29 7.01
N ASP A 106 -13.02 11.52 8.32
CA ASP A 106 -14.22 11.95 9.06
C ASP A 106 -14.93 13.10 8.37
N GLY A 107 -16.27 13.03 8.35
CA GLY A 107 -17.11 14.05 7.72
C GLY A 107 -17.22 13.93 6.21
N GLY A 108 -16.62 12.89 5.61
CA GLY A 108 -16.71 12.65 4.18
C GLY A 108 -15.72 13.43 3.34
N THR A 109 -14.79 14.15 3.96
CA THR A 109 -13.71 14.84 3.25
C THR A 109 -12.81 13.82 2.56
N LYS A 110 -12.52 14.06 1.29
CA LYS A 110 -11.64 13.18 0.51
C LYS A 110 -10.27 13.83 0.34
N VAL A 111 -9.24 13.01 0.57
CA VAL A 111 -7.84 13.39 0.37
C VAL A 111 -7.27 12.48 -0.69
N SER A 112 -6.75 13.04 -1.76
CA SER A 112 -6.27 12.25 -2.90
C SER A 112 -4.86 12.66 -3.30
N CYS A 113 -4.11 11.71 -3.83
CA CYS A 113 -2.83 11.98 -4.47
C CYS A 113 -2.48 10.86 -5.43
N ASP A 114 -1.64 11.21 -6.40
CA ASP A 114 -0.98 10.21 -7.24
C ASP A 114 0.30 9.77 -6.55
N LEU A 115 0.62 8.48 -6.62
CA LEU A 115 1.81 7.95 -5.97
C LEU A 115 2.35 6.75 -6.72
N VAL A 116 3.59 6.39 -6.37
CA VAL A 116 4.22 5.15 -6.82
C VAL A 116 4.44 4.28 -5.60
N ALA A 117 3.96 3.04 -5.65
CA ALA A 117 4.17 2.06 -4.60
C ALA A 117 5.02 0.92 -5.15
N ILE A 118 6.11 0.61 -4.45
CA ILE A 118 7.02 -0.49 -4.82
C ILE A 118 6.91 -1.59 -3.78
N TYR A 119 6.52 -2.78 -4.23
CA TYR A 119 6.47 -3.98 -3.41
C TYR A 119 7.62 -4.89 -3.77
N LYS A 120 8.29 -5.43 -2.76
CA LYS A 120 9.31 -6.46 -2.92
C LYS A 120 8.88 -7.68 -2.14
N VAL A 121 8.99 -8.87 -2.74
CA VAL A 121 8.54 -10.12 -2.12
C VAL A 121 9.67 -11.14 -2.02
N ARG A 122 9.50 -12.07 -1.06
CA ARG A 122 10.31 -13.26 -0.97
C ARG A 122 9.82 -14.29 -1.99
N GLN A 123 10.57 -15.38 -2.11
CA GLN A 123 10.23 -16.47 -3.03
C GLN A 123 8.85 -17.08 -2.73
N ASP A 124 8.44 -17.09 -1.46
CA ASP A 124 7.13 -17.59 -1.06
C ASP A 124 5.99 -16.57 -1.28
N GLY A 125 6.30 -15.38 -1.76
CA GLY A 125 5.31 -14.35 -2.03
C GLY A 125 5.02 -13.41 -0.88
N LEU A 126 5.59 -13.63 0.31
CA LEU A 126 5.42 -12.70 1.43
C LEU A 126 6.17 -11.40 1.16
N ILE A 127 5.56 -10.29 1.55
CA ILE A 127 6.10 -8.95 1.29
C ILE A 127 7.26 -8.66 2.24
N GLU A 128 8.43 -8.39 1.68
CA GLU A 128 9.61 -7.92 2.41
C GLU A 128 9.52 -6.42 2.65
N SER A 129 9.04 -5.67 1.66
CA SER A 129 8.90 -4.22 1.80
C SER A 129 7.79 -3.67 0.92
N LEU A 130 7.13 -2.66 1.45
CA LEU A 130 6.21 -1.78 0.75
C LEU A 130 6.74 -0.37 0.93
N ARG A 131 7.10 0.27 -0.18
CA ARG A 131 7.63 1.62 -0.18
C ARG A 131 6.80 2.49 -1.11
N ALA A 132 6.09 3.45 -0.55
CA ALA A 132 5.23 4.35 -1.30
C ALA A 132 5.84 5.75 -1.34
N PHE A 133 5.80 6.34 -2.52
CA PHE A 133 6.43 7.64 -2.79
C PHE A 133 5.34 8.66 -3.10
N TRP A 134 5.10 9.54 -2.15
CA TRP A 134 4.16 10.66 -2.29
C TRP A 134 4.54 11.77 -1.32
N GLU A 135 4.05 12.96 -1.58
CA GLU A 135 4.39 14.17 -0.83
C GLU A 135 3.16 14.77 -0.19
N PHE A 136 3.27 15.14 1.09
CA PHE A 136 2.15 15.77 1.81
C PHE A 136 1.69 17.06 1.14
N ASP A 137 2.62 17.81 0.55
CA ASP A 137 2.30 19.07 -0.14
C ASP A 137 1.49 18.85 -1.43
N ALA A 138 1.50 17.64 -1.96
CA ALA A 138 0.78 17.30 -3.18
C ALA A 138 -0.63 16.74 -2.91
N LEU A 139 -1.04 16.64 -1.66
CA LEU A 139 -2.37 16.15 -1.31
C LEU A 139 -3.45 17.12 -1.79
N GLU A 140 -4.50 16.56 -2.40
CA GLU A 140 -5.66 17.30 -2.88
C GLU A 140 -6.86 17.00 -2.01
N PHE A 141 -7.51 18.04 -1.50
CA PHE A 141 -8.68 17.93 -0.63
C PHE A 141 -9.96 18.28 -1.38
N SER A 142 -11.01 17.50 -1.14
CA SER A 142 -12.30 17.77 -1.79
C SER A 142 -13.53 17.37 -0.96
#